data_bf36c55c14024760f06d6e51d7343fea
#
_entry.id   bf36c55c14024760f06d6e51d7343fea
#
_cell.length_a   1.000
_cell.length_b   1.000
_cell.length_c   1.000
_cell.angle_alpha   90.00
_cell.angle_beta   90.00
_cell.angle_gamma   90.00
#
_symmetry.space_group_name_H-M   'P 1'
#
loop_
_entity.id
_entity.type
_entity.pdbx_description
1 polymer ?
#
loop_
_entity_poly.entity_id
_entity_poly.type
_entity_poly.pdbx_seq_one_letter_code
_entity_poly.pdbx_strand_id
1 'polypeptide(L)'
;GRLRERLEGAEAARGYVMLASLALVVPGLVIPTFSELFVDEYLVRGTDDWLPLFFLCMGATALMRSAFTHLQQSRLLHLETRLALTSSSRFFWHVLRLPVEFFQQRYAGDVAGRVAANDQVAKLISGELATQAIGVLMAVFFAVLMFQYDALLATIAILIAGVNLLALRLVSRHRRDANFRLLQERGKLMATTLGGIQAIETIKASGREADFFVRWSGFKAKAQNAEQELEVHSRLLTSLPTLLTGLNTAVVLAVGGMRIMDGSMTVGTLVAF
;
A
#
# COMPACT_ATOMS: atom_id res chain seq x y z
N GLY A 1 -1.68 23.64 7.84
CA GLY A 1 -0.57 24.56 7.48
C GLY A 1 0.77 23.84 7.30
N ARG A 2 1.15 22.97 8.23
CA ARG A 2 2.49 22.29 8.26
C ARG A 2 2.78 21.35 7.09
N LEU A 3 1.78 20.72 6.48
CA LEU A 3 1.95 19.84 5.31
C LEU A 3 2.23 20.65 4.03
N ARG A 4 1.63 21.83 3.89
CA ARG A 4 1.83 22.72 2.75
C ARG A 4 3.25 23.29 2.70
N GLU A 5 3.78 23.73 3.84
CA GLU A 5 5.17 24.23 3.96
C GLU A 5 6.24 23.16 3.68
N ARG A 6 5.94 21.88 4.00
CA ARG A 6 6.83 20.74 3.69
C ARG A 6 6.88 20.42 2.20
N LEU A 7 5.86 20.85 1.45
CA LEU A 7 5.68 20.57 0.03
C LEU A 7 6.04 21.75 -0.87
N GLU A 8 6.43 22.90 -0.31
CA GLU A 8 6.93 24.05 -1.06
C GLU A 8 8.22 23.70 -1.83
N GLY A 9 8.23 23.95 -3.11
CA GLY A 9 9.30 23.59 -4.04
C GLY A 9 9.16 22.23 -4.74
N ALA A 10 8.10 21.44 -4.44
CA ALA A 10 7.80 20.17 -5.12
C ALA A 10 6.57 20.27 -6.06
N GLU A 11 6.04 21.46 -6.29
CA GLU A 11 4.79 21.67 -7.06
C GLU A 11 4.91 21.20 -8.51
N ALA A 12 6.00 21.56 -9.19
CA ALA A 12 6.25 21.12 -10.55
C ALA A 12 6.41 19.59 -10.67
N ALA A 13 7.08 18.97 -9.69
CA ALA A 13 7.29 17.53 -9.68
C ALA A 13 5.97 16.78 -9.37
N ARG A 14 5.11 17.33 -8.50
CA ARG A 14 3.75 16.78 -8.26
C ARG A 14 2.87 16.91 -9.49
N GLY A 15 2.88 18.06 -10.16
CA GLY A 15 2.17 18.26 -11.41
C GLY A 15 2.60 17.23 -12.47
N TYR A 16 3.91 16.98 -12.59
CA TYR A 16 4.43 15.98 -13.50
C TYR A 16 3.98 14.56 -13.15
N VAL A 17 4.03 14.17 -11.86
CA VAL A 17 3.55 12.85 -11.39
C VAL A 17 2.05 12.71 -11.66
N MET A 18 1.25 13.75 -11.42
CA MET A 18 -0.18 13.75 -11.73
C MET A 18 -0.45 13.60 -13.23
N LEU A 19 0.26 14.33 -14.08
CA LEU A 19 0.12 14.24 -15.54
C LEU A 19 0.54 12.85 -16.06
N ALA A 20 1.68 12.32 -15.58
CA ALA A 20 2.13 10.98 -15.95
C ALA A 20 1.12 9.90 -15.49
N SER A 21 0.49 10.10 -14.35
CA SER A 21 -0.54 9.21 -13.82
C SER A 21 -1.82 9.27 -14.64
N LEU A 22 -2.23 10.47 -15.04
CA LEU A 22 -3.37 10.65 -15.94
C LEU A 22 -3.09 10.01 -17.31
N ALA A 23 -1.86 10.15 -17.82
CA ALA A 23 -1.45 9.51 -19.06
C ALA A 23 -1.49 7.97 -19.00
N LEU A 24 -1.27 7.38 -17.81
CA LEU A 24 -1.39 5.94 -17.58
C LEU A 24 -2.83 5.42 -17.62
N VAL A 25 -3.83 6.29 -17.45
CA VAL A 25 -5.25 5.92 -17.58
C VAL A 25 -5.53 5.43 -19.00
N VAL A 26 -4.99 6.11 -20.02
CA VAL A 26 -5.23 5.76 -21.42
C VAL A 26 -4.82 4.31 -21.75
N PRO A 27 -3.55 3.89 -21.57
CA PRO A 27 -3.19 2.49 -21.82
C PRO A 27 -3.88 1.52 -20.84
N GLY A 28 -4.27 1.98 -19.65
CA GLY A 28 -5.04 1.18 -18.69
C GLY A 28 -6.44 0.84 -19.20
N LEU A 29 -7.15 1.78 -19.82
CA LEU A 29 -8.48 1.58 -20.38
C LEU A 29 -8.45 0.85 -21.73
N VAL A 30 -7.36 1.01 -22.49
CA VAL A 30 -7.22 0.36 -23.81
C VAL A 30 -7.06 -1.16 -23.68
N ILE A 31 -6.42 -1.66 -22.63
CA ILE A 31 -6.18 -3.10 -22.45
C ILE A 31 -7.49 -3.91 -22.35
N PRO A 32 -8.47 -3.58 -21.49
CA PRO A 32 -9.76 -4.26 -21.45
C PRO A 32 -10.48 -4.23 -22.81
N THR A 33 -10.52 -3.07 -23.47
CA THR A 33 -11.16 -2.91 -24.78
C THR A 33 -10.48 -3.79 -25.86
N PHE A 34 -9.16 -3.92 -25.83
CA PHE A 34 -8.45 -4.84 -26.71
C PHE A 34 -8.77 -6.31 -26.39
N SER A 35 -8.92 -6.67 -25.13
CA SER A 35 -9.32 -8.03 -24.74
C SER A 35 -10.71 -8.37 -25.25
N GLU A 36 -11.65 -7.44 -25.16
CA GLU A 36 -13.01 -7.57 -25.73
C GLU A 36 -12.96 -7.79 -27.25
N LEU A 37 -12.30 -6.88 -27.98
CA LEU A 37 -12.15 -6.96 -29.42
C LEU A 37 -11.49 -8.26 -29.87
N PHE A 38 -10.46 -8.71 -29.20
CA PHE A 38 -9.76 -9.95 -29.52
C PHE A 38 -10.68 -11.17 -29.39
N VAL A 39 -11.45 -11.23 -28.29
CA VAL A 39 -12.36 -12.36 -28.08
C VAL A 39 -13.51 -12.32 -29.07
N ASP A 40 -14.18 -11.19 -29.24
CA ASP A 40 -15.39 -11.10 -30.08
C ASP A 40 -15.09 -11.17 -31.58
N GLU A 41 -14.04 -10.50 -32.08
CA GLU A 41 -13.75 -10.46 -33.52
C GLU A 41 -12.91 -11.65 -33.96
N TYR A 42 -11.88 -12.03 -33.19
CA TYR A 42 -10.99 -13.12 -33.60
C TYR A 42 -11.50 -14.50 -33.16
N LEU A 43 -11.79 -14.69 -31.86
CA LEU A 43 -12.18 -16.01 -31.35
C LEU A 43 -13.62 -16.41 -31.72
N VAL A 44 -14.55 -15.45 -31.71
CA VAL A 44 -15.99 -15.75 -31.97
C VAL A 44 -16.33 -15.61 -33.44
N ARG A 45 -15.87 -14.53 -34.11
CA ARG A 45 -16.19 -14.28 -35.53
C ARG A 45 -15.19 -14.86 -36.52
N GLY A 46 -13.96 -15.20 -36.07
CA GLY A 46 -12.94 -15.83 -36.91
C GLY A 46 -12.34 -14.92 -37.97
N THR A 47 -12.26 -13.60 -37.71
CA THR A 47 -11.68 -12.63 -38.64
C THR A 47 -10.19 -12.46 -38.39
N ASP A 48 -9.34 -12.87 -39.36
CA ASP A 48 -7.87 -12.88 -39.18
C ASP A 48 -7.16 -11.65 -39.76
N ASP A 49 -7.82 -10.89 -40.65
CA ASP A 49 -7.19 -9.83 -41.45
C ASP A 49 -6.56 -8.69 -40.66
N TRP A 50 -7.04 -8.43 -39.46
CA TRP A 50 -6.58 -7.32 -38.61
C TRP A 50 -5.63 -7.74 -37.48
N LEU A 51 -5.34 -9.02 -37.31
CA LEU A 51 -4.44 -9.58 -36.29
C LEU A 51 -3.06 -8.90 -36.24
N PRO A 52 -2.35 -8.68 -37.36
CA PRO A 52 -1.02 -8.03 -37.31
C PRO A 52 -1.10 -6.61 -36.74
N LEU A 53 -2.13 -5.83 -37.13
CA LEU A 53 -2.36 -4.48 -36.64
C LEU A 53 -2.71 -4.50 -35.13
N PHE A 54 -3.52 -5.47 -34.71
CA PHE A 54 -3.88 -5.66 -33.31
C PHE A 54 -2.67 -5.91 -32.43
N PHE A 55 -1.78 -6.85 -32.78
CA PHE A 55 -0.55 -7.12 -32.03
C PHE A 55 0.39 -5.92 -32.01
N LEU A 56 0.47 -5.17 -33.11
CA LEU A 56 1.25 -3.93 -33.16
C LEU A 56 0.71 -2.88 -32.19
N CYS A 57 -0.62 -2.67 -32.18
CA CYS A 57 -1.26 -1.75 -31.26
C CYS A 57 -1.13 -2.18 -29.79
N MET A 58 -1.29 -3.47 -29.49
CA MET A 58 -1.06 -4.01 -28.15
C MET A 58 0.39 -3.83 -27.71
N GLY A 59 1.35 -4.14 -28.60
CA GLY A 59 2.77 -3.94 -28.33
C GLY A 59 3.11 -2.48 -28.06
N ALA A 60 2.59 -1.56 -28.89
CA ALA A 60 2.74 -0.12 -28.70
C ALA A 60 2.14 0.34 -27.36
N THR A 61 0.95 -0.14 -26.99
CA THR A 61 0.28 0.17 -25.72
C THR A 61 1.09 -0.34 -24.53
N ALA A 62 1.62 -1.56 -24.62
CA ALA A 62 2.48 -2.13 -23.57
C ALA A 62 3.78 -1.35 -23.39
N LEU A 63 4.43 -0.95 -24.47
CA LEU A 63 5.63 -0.11 -24.45
C LEU A 63 5.34 1.26 -23.86
N MET A 64 4.24 1.89 -24.28
CA MET A 64 3.80 3.19 -23.76
C MET A 64 3.51 3.11 -22.25
N ARG A 65 2.78 2.08 -21.81
CA ARG A 65 2.50 1.85 -20.39
C ARG A 65 3.78 1.65 -19.58
N SER A 66 4.72 0.84 -20.10
CA SER A 66 6.01 0.61 -19.45
C SER A 66 6.81 1.91 -19.33
N ALA A 67 6.89 2.70 -20.40
CA ALA A 67 7.57 3.99 -20.41
C ALA A 67 6.96 4.99 -19.40
N PHE A 68 5.64 5.14 -19.39
CA PHE A 68 4.97 6.03 -18.44
C PHE A 68 5.12 5.56 -17.00
N THR A 69 5.03 4.26 -16.74
CA THR A 69 5.25 3.70 -15.39
C THR A 69 6.69 3.95 -14.94
N HIS A 70 7.66 3.75 -15.78
CA HIS A 70 9.07 4.03 -15.48
C HIS A 70 9.31 5.52 -15.18
N LEU A 71 8.79 6.41 -16.02
CA LEU A 71 8.87 7.85 -15.82
C LEU A 71 8.22 8.28 -14.50
N GLN A 72 7.02 7.76 -14.20
CA GLN A 72 6.30 8.03 -12.97
C GLN A 72 7.08 7.58 -11.74
N GLN A 73 7.53 6.32 -11.71
CA GLN A 73 8.27 5.76 -10.58
C GLN A 73 9.61 6.47 -10.36
N SER A 74 10.34 6.79 -11.43
CA SER A 74 11.59 7.52 -11.35
C SER A 74 11.40 8.92 -10.72
N ARG A 75 10.37 9.65 -11.12
CA ARG A 75 10.08 10.98 -10.57
C ARG A 75 9.56 10.91 -9.12
N LEU A 76 8.77 9.88 -8.82
CA LEU A 76 8.29 9.63 -7.46
C LEU A 76 9.45 9.35 -6.51
N LEU A 77 10.42 8.52 -6.92
CA LEU A 77 11.63 8.23 -6.16
C LEU A 77 12.47 9.49 -5.90
N HIS A 78 12.64 10.36 -6.90
CA HIS A 78 13.34 11.64 -6.72
C HIS A 78 12.65 12.56 -5.71
N LEU A 79 11.31 12.62 -5.76
CA LEU A 79 10.50 13.37 -4.79
C LEU A 79 10.65 12.83 -3.38
N GLU A 80 10.56 11.51 -3.23
CA GLU A 80 10.74 10.81 -1.96
C GLU A 80 12.10 11.13 -1.35
N THR A 81 13.17 10.94 -2.12
CA THR A 81 14.55 11.20 -1.67
C THR A 81 14.75 12.67 -1.28
N ARG A 82 14.25 13.61 -2.10
CA ARG A 82 14.37 15.06 -1.81
C ARG A 82 13.60 15.43 -0.54
N LEU A 83 12.39 14.92 -0.36
CA LEU A 83 11.58 15.20 0.83
C LEU A 83 12.18 14.56 2.08
N ALA A 84 12.69 13.34 2.00
CA ALA A 84 13.39 12.69 3.10
C ALA A 84 14.60 13.52 3.55
N LEU A 85 15.51 13.85 2.63
CA LEU A 85 16.70 14.66 2.92
C LEU A 85 16.35 16.03 3.51
N THR A 86 15.42 16.75 2.88
CA THR A 86 15.04 18.10 3.34
C THR A 86 14.37 18.05 4.71
N SER A 87 13.49 17.06 4.92
CA SER A 87 12.74 16.91 6.17
C SER A 87 13.65 16.53 7.33
N SER A 88 14.54 15.57 7.11
CA SER A 88 15.50 15.11 8.13
C SER A 88 16.54 16.15 8.45
N SER A 89 17.06 16.87 7.46
CA SER A 89 18.01 17.98 7.68
C SER A 89 17.38 19.11 8.49
N ARG A 90 16.15 19.53 8.15
CA ARG A 90 15.42 20.57 8.90
C ARG A 90 15.09 20.13 10.32
N PHE A 91 14.71 18.88 10.50
CA PHE A 91 14.42 18.32 11.82
C PHE A 91 15.69 18.26 12.66
N PHE A 92 16.78 17.73 12.12
CA PHE A 92 18.06 17.62 12.85
C PHE A 92 18.61 18.99 13.20
N TRP A 93 18.54 19.94 12.26
CA TRP A 93 18.94 21.33 12.52
C TRP A 93 18.11 21.98 13.62
N HIS A 94 16.81 21.72 13.67
CA HIS A 94 15.95 22.18 14.77
C HIS A 94 16.34 21.55 16.08
N VAL A 95 16.60 20.24 16.11
CA VAL A 95 17.04 19.52 17.32
C VAL A 95 18.34 20.12 17.88
N LEU A 96 19.34 20.41 17.02
CA LEU A 96 20.60 21.00 17.45
C LEU A 96 20.46 22.40 18.09
N ARG A 97 19.37 23.10 17.83
CA ARG A 97 19.08 24.43 18.40
C ARG A 97 18.22 24.38 19.66
N LEU A 98 17.84 23.20 20.12
CA LEU A 98 17.09 23.08 21.38
C LEU A 98 17.99 23.32 22.60
N PRO A 99 17.46 23.86 23.69
CA PRO A 99 18.20 24.12 24.90
C PRO A 99 18.68 22.82 25.56
N VAL A 100 19.74 22.90 26.34
CA VAL A 100 20.40 21.71 26.96
C VAL A 100 19.46 20.94 27.87
N GLU A 101 18.51 21.62 28.53
CA GLU A 101 17.51 20.99 29.39
C GLU A 101 16.64 19.95 28.66
N PHE A 102 16.44 20.13 27.35
CA PHE A 102 15.72 19.16 26.52
C PHE A 102 16.45 17.82 26.45
N PHE A 103 17.79 17.84 26.40
CA PHE A 103 18.62 16.65 26.28
C PHE A 103 18.85 15.95 27.61
N GLN A 104 18.83 16.68 28.73
CA GLN A 104 18.98 16.10 30.06
C GLN A 104 17.83 15.16 30.46
N GLN A 105 16.65 15.37 29.91
CA GLN A 105 15.46 14.57 30.19
C GLN A 105 15.18 13.45 29.18
N ARG A 106 16.06 13.25 28.17
CA ARG A 106 15.83 12.31 27.07
C ARG A 106 17.10 11.56 26.70
N TYR A 107 16.92 10.29 26.39
CA TYR A 107 18.01 9.46 25.87
C TYR A 107 18.35 9.84 24.42
N ALA A 108 19.63 9.84 24.06
CA ALA A 108 20.10 10.12 22.69
C ALA A 108 19.44 9.19 21.65
N GLY A 109 19.15 7.94 22.03
CA GLY A 109 18.44 6.98 21.19
C GLY A 109 17.00 7.38 20.86
N ASP A 110 16.29 8.08 21.75
CA ASP A 110 14.93 8.58 21.48
C ASP A 110 14.95 9.69 20.41
N VAL A 111 15.95 10.56 20.45
CA VAL A 111 16.14 11.62 19.45
C VAL A 111 16.51 11.03 18.09
N ALA A 112 17.43 10.05 18.06
CA ALA A 112 17.82 9.35 16.84
C ALA A 112 16.64 8.59 16.22
N GLY A 113 15.81 7.93 17.05
CA GLY A 113 14.60 7.26 16.62
C GLY A 113 13.57 8.20 15.95
N ARG A 114 13.50 9.46 16.41
CA ARG A 114 12.61 10.48 15.80
C ARG A 114 13.11 10.97 14.45
N VAL A 115 14.42 10.98 14.21
CA VAL A 115 14.99 11.26 12.87
C VAL A 115 14.55 10.15 11.90
N ALA A 116 14.75 8.89 12.28
CA ALA A 116 14.33 7.75 11.47
C ALA A 116 12.81 7.73 11.21
N ALA A 117 12.00 8.08 12.23
CA ALA A 117 10.55 8.20 12.07
C ALA A 117 10.15 9.31 11.09
N ASN A 118 10.90 10.42 11.04
CA ASN A 118 10.66 11.51 10.09
C ASN A 118 10.96 11.09 8.65
N ASP A 119 11.98 10.27 8.41
CA ASP A 119 12.27 9.67 7.11
C ASP A 119 11.15 8.73 6.66
N GLN A 120 10.63 7.90 7.57
CA GLN A 120 9.46 7.06 7.30
C GLN A 120 8.21 7.88 6.94
N VAL A 121 7.94 8.98 7.63
CA VAL A 121 6.83 9.88 7.30
C VAL A 121 7.03 10.51 5.93
N ALA A 122 8.24 10.91 5.57
CA ALA A 122 8.54 11.45 4.25
C ALA A 122 8.27 10.42 3.15
N LYS A 123 8.69 9.17 3.33
CA LYS A 123 8.41 8.05 2.41
C LYS A 123 6.91 7.79 2.24
N LEU A 124 6.16 7.74 3.34
CA LEU A 124 4.72 7.55 3.32
C LEU A 124 3.99 8.66 2.55
N ILE A 125 4.36 9.92 2.77
CA ILE A 125 3.68 11.07 2.14
C ILE A 125 4.01 11.18 0.66
N SER A 126 5.26 11.00 0.26
CA SER A 126 5.70 11.19 -1.13
C SER A 126 5.56 9.95 -2.00
N GLY A 127 5.75 8.76 -1.43
CA GLY A 127 5.67 7.50 -2.15
C GLY A 127 4.29 6.86 -2.09
N GLU A 128 3.93 6.33 -0.93
CA GLU A 128 2.74 5.48 -0.79
C GLU A 128 1.43 6.26 -1.00
N LEU A 129 1.27 7.45 -0.39
CA LEU A 129 0.03 8.21 -0.54
C LEU A 129 -0.16 8.73 -1.96
N ALA A 130 0.91 9.13 -2.64
CA ALA A 130 0.83 9.55 -4.03
C ALA A 130 0.40 8.40 -4.94
N THR A 131 1.01 7.21 -4.77
CA THR A 131 0.65 6.01 -5.51
C THR A 131 -0.79 5.57 -5.24
N GLN A 132 -1.24 5.62 -3.99
CA GLN A 132 -2.62 5.28 -3.63
C GLN A 132 -3.64 6.27 -4.20
N ALA A 133 -3.34 7.57 -4.22
CA ALA A 133 -4.21 8.57 -4.84
C ALA A 133 -4.42 8.30 -6.33
N ILE A 134 -3.35 7.91 -7.02
CA ILE A 134 -3.40 7.50 -8.43
C ILE A 134 -4.24 6.23 -8.60
N GLY A 135 -4.04 5.23 -7.72
CA GLY A 135 -4.84 4.00 -7.71
C GLY A 135 -6.33 4.27 -7.54
N VAL A 136 -6.72 5.20 -6.66
CA VAL A 136 -8.12 5.62 -6.50
C VAL A 136 -8.66 6.30 -7.77
N LEU A 137 -7.87 7.17 -8.40
CA LEU A 137 -8.25 7.81 -9.66
C LEU A 137 -8.50 6.77 -10.75
N MET A 138 -7.57 5.82 -10.91
CA MET A 138 -7.71 4.71 -11.86
C MET A 138 -8.95 3.87 -11.57
N ALA A 139 -9.22 3.54 -10.29
CA ALA A 139 -10.41 2.79 -9.90
C ALA A 139 -11.71 3.49 -10.29
N VAL A 140 -11.77 4.83 -10.21
CA VAL A 140 -12.94 5.61 -10.67
C VAL A 140 -13.11 5.48 -12.20
N PHE A 141 -12.04 5.61 -12.97
CA PHE A 141 -12.11 5.44 -14.44
C PHE A 141 -12.53 4.03 -14.83
N PHE A 142 -11.97 3.00 -14.18
CA PHE A 142 -12.39 1.62 -14.42
C PHE A 142 -13.85 1.38 -14.02
N ALA A 143 -14.31 1.95 -12.90
CA ALA A 143 -15.70 1.84 -12.51
C ALA A 143 -16.65 2.44 -13.57
N VAL A 144 -16.30 3.60 -14.15
CA VAL A 144 -17.06 4.22 -15.24
C VAL A 144 -17.08 3.31 -16.48
N LEU A 145 -15.94 2.72 -16.84
CA LEU A 145 -15.86 1.78 -17.97
C LEU A 145 -16.72 0.54 -17.73
N MET A 146 -16.66 -0.05 -16.53
CA MET A 146 -17.51 -1.20 -16.16
C MET A 146 -19.00 -0.89 -16.30
N PHE A 147 -19.46 0.32 -15.93
CA PHE A 147 -20.84 0.74 -16.13
C PHE A 147 -21.24 0.86 -17.61
N GLN A 148 -20.29 1.18 -18.48
CA GLN A 148 -20.55 1.21 -19.93
C GLN A 148 -20.70 -0.20 -20.51
N TYR A 149 -19.98 -1.18 -19.96
CA TYR A 149 -20.08 -2.57 -20.39
C TYR A 149 -21.39 -3.20 -19.89
N ASP A 150 -21.61 -3.21 -18.58
CA ASP A 150 -22.83 -3.75 -18.00
C ASP A 150 -23.12 -3.12 -16.62
N ALA A 151 -24.24 -2.42 -16.52
CA ALA A 151 -24.62 -1.71 -15.29
C ALA A 151 -24.94 -2.66 -14.13
N LEU A 152 -25.50 -3.84 -14.39
CA LEU A 152 -25.84 -4.81 -13.34
C LEU A 152 -24.58 -5.44 -12.75
N LEU A 153 -23.69 -5.94 -13.61
CA LEU A 153 -22.42 -6.52 -13.16
C LEU A 153 -21.54 -5.48 -12.45
N ALA A 154 -21.47 -4.25 -13.00
CA ALA A 154 -20.73 -3.16 -12.37
C ALA A 154 -21.27 -2.83 -10.96
N THR A 155 -22.57 -2.81 -10.78
CA THR A 155 -23.19 -2.56 -9.48
C THR A 155 -22.84 -3.66 -8.48
N ILE A 156 -22.93 -4.92 -8.88
CA ILE A 156 -22.58 -6.07 -8.04
C ILE A 156 -21.09 -6.02 -7.65
N ALA A 157 -20.19 -5.80 -8.61
CA ALA A 157 -18.75 -5.73 -8.35
C ALA A 157 -18.39 -4.58 -7.38
N ILE A 158 -19.00 -3.40 -7.56
CA ILE A 158 -18.80 -2.24 -6.68
C ILE A 158 -19.36 -2.52 -5.28
N LEU A 159 -20.49 -3.20 -5.15
CA LEU A 159 -21.02 -3.60 -3.85
C LEU A 159 -20.08 -4.55 -3.12
N ILE A 160 -19.56 -5.56 -3.81
CA ILE A 160 -18.58 -6.50 -3.25
C ILE A 160 -17.29 -5.75 -2.83
N ALA A 161 -16.80 -4.83 -3.66
CA ALA A 161 -15.66 -3.98 -3.33
C ALA A 161 -15.93 -3.09 -2.11
N GLY A 162 -17.15 -2.54 -1.99
CA GLY A 162 -17.59 -1.77 -0.83
C GLY A 162 -17.62 -2.59 0.46
N VAL A 163 -18.15 -3.82 0.39
CA VAL A 163 -18.15 -4.77 1.52
C VAL A 163 -16.70 -5.11 1.92
N ASN A 164 -15.81 -5.33 0.95
CA ASN A 164 -14.40 -5.56 1.21
C ASN A 164 -13.75 -4.38 1.95
N LEU A 165 -13.98 -3.16 1.49
CA LEU A 165 -13.45 -1.95 2.11
C LEU A 165 -13.98 -1.78 3.55
N LEU A 166 -15.26 -2.05 3.79
CA LEU A 166 -15.88 -2.01 5.12
C LEU A 166 -15.25 -3.06 6.05
N ALA A 167 -15.13 -4.30 5.59
CA ALA A 167 -14.52 -5.39 6.34
C ALA A 167 -13.08 -5.07 6.73
N LEU A 168 -12.26 -4.59 5.77
CA LEU A 168 -10.89 -4.14 6.02
C LEU A 168 -10.83 -3.00 7.03
N ARG A 169 -11.76 -2.05 6.98
CA ARG A 169 -11.83 -0.91 7.91
C ARG A 169 -12.17 -1.34 9.34
N LEU A 170 -13.05 -2.32 9.50
CA LEU A 170 -13.42 -2.88 10.81
C LEU A 170 -12.25 -3.63 11.44
N VAL A 171 -11.62 -4.54 10.68
CA VAL A 171 -10.47 -5.33 11.17
C VAL A 171 -9.27 -4.44 11.46
N SER A 172 -9.02 -3.41 10.64
CA SER A 172 -7.89 -2.49 10.85
C SER A 172 -7.97 -1.68 12.15
N ARG A 173 -9.17 -1.43 12.69
CA ARG A 173 -9.33 -0.78 14.01
C ARG A 173 -8.79 -1.65 15.13
N HIS A 174 -9.20 -2.92 15.18
CA HIS A 174 -8.71 -3.87 16.20
C HIS A 174 -7.20 -4.10 16.11
N ARG A 175 -6.65 -4.12 14.89
CA ARG A 175 -5.21 -4.21 14.67
C ARG A 175 -4.41 -3.06 15.28
N ARG A 176 -4.97 -1.85 15.32
CA ARG A 176 -4.27 -0.69 15.93
C ARG A 176 -4.03 -0.90 17.42
N ASP A 177 -5.02 -1.40 18.15
CA ASP A 177 -4.91 -1.63 19.59
C ASP A 177 -3.90 -2.74 19.90
N ALA A 178 -3.93 -3.84 19.12
CA ALA A 178 -2.94 -4.90 19.23
C ALA A 178 -1.51 -4.41 18.91
N ASN A 179 -1.36 -3.55 17.90
CA ASN A 179 -0.06 -2.96 17.55
C ASN A 179 0.48 -2.05 18.66
N PHE A 180 -0.36 -1.25 19.31
CA PHE A 180 0.05 -0.43 20.47
C PHE A 180 0.53 -1.30 21.63
N ARG A 181 -0.17 -2.38 21.95
CA ARG A 181 0.28 -3.35 22.98
C ARG A 181 1.63 -3.96 22.64
N LEU A 182 1.80 -4.43 21.40
CA LEU A 182 3.07 -4.98 20.93
C LEU A 182 4.23 -3.97 21.08
N LEU A 183 4.02 -2.71 20.66
CA LEU A 183 5.02 -1.66 20.79
C LEU A 183 5.41 -1.41 22.25
N GLN A 184 4.44 -1.42 23.18
CA GLN A 184 4.71 -1.29 24.60
C GLN A 184 5.52 -2.46 25.15
N GLU A 185 5.13 -3.70 24.85
CA GLU A 185 5.83 -4.90 25.35
C GLU A 185 7.24 -5.03 24.73
N ARG A 186 7.41 -4.70 23.46
CA ARG A 186 8.73 -4.59 22.82
C ARG A 186 9.60 -3.51 23.46
N GLY A 187 9.01 -2.37 23.82
CA GLY A 187 9.72 -1.30 24.54
C GLY A 187 10.25 -1.75 25.90
N LYS A 188 9.40 -2.46 26.70
CA LYS A 188 9.82 -3.03 27.99
C LYS A 188 10.92 -4.08 27.84
N LEU A 189 10.80 -4.97 26.85
CA LEU A 189 11.80 -5.98 26.54
C LEU A 189 13.14 -5.32 26.17
N MET A 190 13.12 -4.32 25.28
CA MET A 190 14.30 -3.61 24.84
C MET A 190 15.00 -2.88 26.01
N ALA A 191 14.23 -2.17 26.84
CA ALA A 191 14.74 -1.49 28.04
C ALA A 191 15.39 -2.49 29.02
N THR A 192 14.76 -3.65 29.24
CA THR A 192 15.31 -4.71 30.11
C THR A 192 16.59 -5.29 29.51
N THR A 193 16.62 -5.53 28.19
CA THR A 193 17.80 -6.06 27.49
C THR A 193 18.99 -5.09 27.59
N LEU A 194 18.77 -3.81 27.25
CA LEU A 194 19.82 -2.78 27.30
C LEU A 194 20.30 -2.54 28.73
N GLY A 195 19.37 -2.44 29.68
CA GLY A 195 19.72 -2.28 31.10
C GLY A 195 20.52 -3.45 31.65
N GLY A 196 20.20 -4.68 31.24
CA GLY A 196 20.96 -5.87 31.63
C GLY A 196 22.37 -5.89 31.04
N ILE A 197 22.51 -5.50 29.76
CA ILE A 197 23.83 -5.42 29.11
C ILE A 197 24.69 -4.30 29.77
N GLN A 198 24.09 -3.16 30.05
CA GLN A 198 24.79 -2.06 30.75
C GLN A 198 25.21 -2.43 32.16
N ALA A 199 24.43 -3.25 32.86
CA ALA A 199 24.71 -3.71 34.22
C ALA A 199 25.38 -5.11 34.27
N ILE A 200 25.95 -5.59 33.17
CA ILE A 200 26.39 -6.98 33.05
C ILE A 200 27.48 -7.33 34.08
N GLU A 201 28.38 -6.41 34.37
CA GLU A 201 29.41 -6.59 35.38
C GLU A 201 28.82 -6.79 36.78
N THR A 202 27.80 -5.98 37.14
CA THR A 202 27.09 -6.09 38.42
C THR A 202 26.31 -7.40 38.51
N ILE A 203 25.66 -7.81 37.43
CA ILE A 203 24.89 -9.07 37.37
C ILE A 203 25.83 -10.25 37.56
N LYS A 204 26.98 -10.25 36.85
CA LYS A 204 28.01 -11.30 36.97
C LYS A 204 28.67 -11.32 38.34
N ALA A 205 29.05 -10.16 38.90
CA ALA A 205 29.64 -10.06 40.21
C ALA A 205 28.70 -10.55 41.33
N SER A 206 27.39 -10.39 41.15
CA SER A 206 26.39 -10.84 42.13
C SER A 206 25.89 -12.28 41.92
N GLY A 207 26.28 -12.95 40.83
CA GLY A 207 25.82 -14.32 40.48
C GLY A 207 24.32 -14.41 40.18
N ARG A 208 23.69 -13.32 39.71
CA ARG A 208 22.23 -13.23 39.53
C ARG A 208 21.79 -13.32 38.07
N GLU A 209 22.57 -13.99 37.24
CA GLU A 209 22.26 -14.18 35.82
C GLU A 209 20.92 -14.91 35.60
N ALA A 210 20.65 -15.94 36.45
CA ALA A 210 19.42 -16.72 36.37
C ALA A 210 18.18 -15.86 36.67
N ASP A 211 18.22 -15.03 37.72
CA ASP A 211 17.12 -14.12 38.08
C ASP A 211 16.85 -13.10 36.98
N PHE A 212 17.92 -12.56 36.42
CA PHE A 212 17.80 -11.63 35.30
C PHE A 212 17.20 -12.31 34.07
N PHE A 213 17.66 -13.51 33.73
CA PHE A 213 17.14 -14.29 32.62
C PHE A 213 15.65 -14.62 32.77
N VAL A 214 15.21 -15.04 33.96
CA VAL A 214 13.79 -15.29 34.25
C VAL A 214 12.94 -14.03 34.02
N ARG A 215 13.41 -12.90 34.50
CA ARG A 215 12.72 -11.61 34.29
C ARG A 215 12.68 -11.23 32.80
N TRP A 216 13.79 -11.34 32.10
CA TRP A 216 13.90 -11.05 30.68
C TRP A 216 12.99 -11.98 29.84
N SER A 217 13.01 -13.28 30.13
CA SER A 217 12.17 -14.26 29.43
C SER A 217 10.67 -14.02 29.64
N GLY A 218 10.27 -13.51 30.83
CA GLY A 218 8.91 -13.07 31.07
C GLY A 218 8.49 -11.90 30.18
N PHE A 219 9.34 -10.90 29.96
CA PHE A 219 9.06 -9.81 29.02
C PHE A 219 9.08 -10.31 27.55
N LYS A 220 10.00 -11.23 27.21
CA LYS A 220 10.03 -11.85 25.88
C LYS A 220 8.74 -12.60 25.58
N ALA A 221 8.24 -13.40 26.53
CA ALA A 221 6.97 -14.12 26.39
C ALA A 221 5.77 -13.18 26.18
N LYS A 222 5.71 -12.07 26.95
CA LYS A 222 4.65 -11.06 26.78
C LYS A 222 4.70 -10.39 25.41
N ALA A 223 5.89 -10.03 24.94
CA ALA A 223 6.08 -9.45 23.61
C ALA A 223 5.68 -10.46 22.51
N GLN A 224 6.02 -11.73 22.68
CA GLN A 224 5.67 -12.80 21.73
C GLN A 224 4.15 -13.04 21.68
N ASN A 225 3.46 -13.02 22.83
CA ASN A 225 2.02 -13.17 22.88
C ASN A 225 1.31 -11.98 22.21
N ALA A 226 1.78 -10.76 22.46
CA ALA A 226 1.26 -9.56 21.77
C ALA A 226 1.50 -9.59 20.25
N GLU A 227 2.63 -10.15 19.80
CA GLU A 227 2.94 -10.36 18.40
C GLU A 227 1.99 -11.38 17.75
N GLN A 228 1.72 -12.50 18.41
CA GLN A 228 0.76 -13.50 17.96
C GLN A 228 -0.66 -12.93 17.86
N GLU A 229 -1.10 -12.13 18.85
CA GLU A 229 -2.40 -11.45 18.80
C GLU A 229 -2.49 -10.53 17.58
N LEU A 230 -1.44 -9.75 17.30
CA LEU A 230 -1.39 -8.89 16.11
C LEU A 230 -1.37 -9.70 14.80
N GLU A 231 -0.67 -10.83 14.76
CA GLU A 231 -0.61 -11.69 13.58
C GLU A 231 -1.96 -12.29 13.22
N VAL A 232 -2.75 -12.74 14.19
CA VAL A 232 -4.10 -13.26 13.95
C VAL A 232 -4.96 -12.22 13.22
N HIS A 233 -4.97 -10.98 13.71
CA HIS A 233 -5.69 -9.89 13.06
C HIS A 233 -5.11 -9.53 11.69
N SER A 234 -3.79 -9.66 11.51
CA SER A 234 -3.13 -9.40 10.23
C SER A 234 -3.46 -10.47 9.19
N ARG A 235 -3.56 -11.74 9.58
CA ARG A 235 -3.96 -12.85 8.69
C ARG A 235 -5.40 -12.67 8.18
N LEU A 236 -6.32 -12.22 9.03
CA LEU A 236 -7.69 -11.88 8.61
C LEU A 236 -7.70 -10.77 7.55
N LEU A 237 -6.86 -9.73 7.72
CA LEU A 237 -6.73 -8.65 6.73
C LEU A 237 -6.18 -9.13 5.37
N THR A 238 -5.38 -10.20 5.36
CA THR A 238 -4.82 -10.76 4.13
C THR A 238 -5.78 -11.76 3.48
N SER A 239 -6.50 -12.55 4.27
CA SER A 239 -7.39 -13.61 3.77
C SER A 239 -8.72 -13.08 3.25
N LEU A 240 -9.31 -12.07 3.90
CA LEU A 240 -10.60 -11.50 3.52
C LEU A 240 -10.63 -10.95 2.08
N PRO A 241 -9.67 -10.13 1.62
CA PRO A 241 -9.65 -9.66 0.23
C PRO A 241 -9.57 -10.81 -0.78
N THR A 242 -8.77 -11.83 -0.48
CA THR A 242 -8.60 -12.99 -1.36
C THR A 242 -9.92 -13.77 -1.52
N LEU A 243 -10.64 -14.00 -0.44
CA LEU A 243 -11.96 -14.65 -0.47
C LEU A 243 -12.98 -13.80 -1.24
N LEU A 244 -13.02 -12.50 -0.97
CA LEU A 244 -13.96 -11.59 -1.64
C LEU A 244 -13.64 -11.42 -3.13
N THR A 245 -12.37 -11.44 -3.52
CA THR A 245 -11.95 -11.45 -4.93
C THR A 245 -12.40 -12.75 -5.62
N GLY A 246 -12.19 -13.91 -4.99
CA GLY A 246 -12.69 -15.19 -5.50
C GLY A 246 -14.21 -15.21 -5.65
N LEU A 247 -14.94 -14.69 -4.66
CA LEU A 247 -16.39 -14.55 -4.70
C LEU A 247 -16.81 -13.62 -5.84
N ASN A 248 -16.15 -12.47 -5.99
CA ASN A 248 -16.43 -11.54 -7.08
C ASN A 248 -16.25 -12.21 -8.44
N THR A 249 -15.14 -12.90 -8.66
CA THR A 249 -14.90 -13.64 -9.91
C THR A 249 -15.97 -14.69 -10.16
N ALA A 250 -16.35 -15.47 -9.14
CA ALA A 250 -17.42 -16.47 -9.27
C ALA A 250 -18.78 -15.84 -9.63
N VAL A 251 -19.14 -14.73 -8.99
CA VAL A 251 -20.39 -14.02 -9.25
C VAL A 251 -20.38 -13.39 -10.64
N VAL A 252 -19.28 -12.75 -11.05
CA VAL A 252 -19.13 -12.16 -12.38
C VAL A 252 -19.26 -13.22 -13.47
N LEU A 253 -18.62 -14.37 -13.31
CA LEU A 253 -18.71 -15.48 -14.25
C LEU A 253 -20.12 -16.09 -14.29
N ALA A 254 -20.76 -16.27 -13.14
CA ALA A 254 -22.12 -16.84 -13.09
C ALA A 254 -23.16 -15.89 -13.70
N VAL A 255 -23.19 -14.63 -13.26
CA VAL A 255 -24.18 -13.65 -13.74
C VAL A 255 -23.85 -13.24 -15.18
N GLY A 256 -22.57 -13.00 -15.51
CA GLY A 256 -22.15 -12.68 -16.86
C GLY A 256 -22.42 -13.83 -17.83
N GLY A 257 -22.18 -15.07 -17.43
CA GLY A 257 -22.55 -16.26 -18.22
C GLY A 257 -24.04 -16.36 -18.50
N MET A 258 -24.90 -16.09 -17.51
CA MET A 258 -26.37 -16.01 -17.74
C MET A 258 -26.73 -14.91 -18.73
N ARG A 259 -26.12 -13.73 -18.60
CA ARG A 259 -26.38 -12.61 -19.52
C ARG A 259 -25.89 -12.87 -20.95
N ILE A 260 -24.82 -13.65 -21.11
CA ILE A 260 -24.38 -14.11 -22.44
C ILE A 260 -25.41 -15.06 -23.04
N MET A 261 -25.96 -16.00 -22.27
CA MET A 261 -26.99 -16.92 -22.72
C MET A 261 -28.28 -16.19 -23.09
N ASP A 262 -28.63 -15.10 -22.40
CA ASP A 262 -29.77 -14.22 -22.71
C ASP A 262 -29.50 -13.27 -23.90
N GLY A 263 -28.29 -13.28 -24.47
CA GLY A 263 -27.89 -12.42 -25.59
C GLY A 263 -27.70 -10.94 -25.24
N SER A 264 -27.70 -10.57 -23.95
CA SER A 264 -27.56 -9.19 -23.49
C SER A 264 -26.09 -8.74 -23.32
N MET A 265 -25.15 -9.67 -23.45
CA MET A 265 -23.72 -9.43 -23.28
C MET A 265 -22.90 -10.36 -24.19
N THR A 266 -21.71 -9.91 -24.65
CA THR A 266 -20.81 -10.75 -25.44
C THR A 266 -19.78 -11.46 -24.54
N VAL A 267 -19.15 -12.51 -25.09
CA VAL A 267 -18.05 -13.21 -24.38
C VAL A 267 -16.85 -12.26 -24.19
N GLY A 268 -16.58 -11.43 -25.19
CA GLY A 268 -15.51 -10.44 -25.13
C GLY A 268 -15.73 -9.40 -24.04
N THR A 269 -16.95 -8.90 -23.90
CA THR A 269 -17.32 -7.96 -22.83
C THR A 269 -17.11 -8.59 -21.44
N LEU A 270 -17.47 -9.88 -21.25
CA LEU A 270 -17.24 -10.58 -19.98
C LEU A 270 -15.75 -10.73 -19.67
N VAL A 271 -14.90 -10.97 -20.66
CA VAL A 271 -13.44 -11.08 -20.50
C VAL A 271 -12.80 -9.73 -20.22
N ALA A 272 -13.36 -8.65 -20.76
CA ALA A 272 -12.88 -7.29 -20.52
C ALA A 272 -13.26 -6.76 -19.13
N PHE A 273 -14.35 -7.30 -18.55
CA PHE A 273 -14.89 -6.92 -17.24
C PHE A 273 -14.05 -7.48 -16.10
#